data_6311e1f4f59f367b0c6f959aabb00999
#
_entry.id   6311e1f4f59f367b0c6f959aabb00999
#
_cell.length_a   1.000
_cell.length_b   1.000
_cell.length_c   1.000
_cell.angle_alpha   90.00
_cell.angle_beta   90.00
_cell.angle_gamma   90.00
#
_symmetry.space_group_name_H-M   'P 1'
#
loop_
_entity.id
_entity.type
_entity.pdbx_description
1 polymer ?
#
loop_
_entity_poly.entity_id
_entity_poly.type
_entity_poly.pdbx_seq_one_letter_code
_entity_poly.pdbx_strand_id
1 'polypeptide(L)'
;MYEASALPRPLVGGVVSGRRRSLQLVLAGIWLLDGVLQFQPAMFTKNFAQMVVYPTIAGNPSVIASPMTWAHGIMLNHPVGTNTAFACIQLALGLAIAYRPTTKLGLAASIPWSIAVWWFGEGLGGVLSGGADPLTGAPGAVILYALLAVLLWPADEGDRSAAAPFEAAGFIGAHAARALWLVLWSSFVYFTFASGNDAPGALDDQVTSMADGEPAWLAWIINHAANLTDGRDLAISVVLGVLFAGIAVSVYLPWTRVRRAWLVLALVLCAVIWVVVQAFGGVFLGMATDPNTGPLLALLALVYWPVRTAGPARP
;
A
#
# COMPACT_ATOMS: atom_id res chain seq x y z
N MET A 1 -8.63 -17.80 -59.03
CA MET A 1 -9.01 -16.83 -57.98
C MET A 1 -8.89 -17.57 -56.65
N TYR A 2 -7.76 -17.42 -55.97
CA TYR A 2 -7.56 -18.04 -54.64
C TYR A 2 -7.81 -16.95 -53.61
N GLU A 3 -8.87 -17.10 -52.82
CA GLU A 3 -9.07 -16.29 -51.61
C GLU A 3 -7.99 -16.62 -50.56
N ALA A 4 -7.13 -15.65 -50.30
CA ALA A 4 -6.20 -15.71 -49.20
C ALA A 4 -6.97 -15.62 -47.87
N SER A 5 -7.12 -16.75 -47.14
CA SER A 5 -7.70 -16.77 -45.83
C SER A 5 -6.83 -15.95 -44.90
N ALA A 6 -7.36 -14.84 -44.40
CA ALA A 6 -6.70 -13.99 -43.40
C ALA A 6 -6.51 -14.78 -42.11
N LEU A 7 -5.25 -14.98 -41.72
CA LEU A 7 -4.88 -15.55 -40.42
C LEU A 7 -5.45 -14.65 -39.30
N PRO A 8 -6.01 -15.22 -38.24
CA PRO A 8 -6.54 -14.45 -37.13
C PRO A 8 -5.40 -13.63 -36.44
N ARG A 9 -5.63 -12.33 -36.33
CA ARG A 9 -4.71 -11.43 -35.61
C ARG A 9 -4.56 -11.90 -34.16
N PRO A 10 -3.31 -12.04 -33.64
CA PRO A 10 -3.09 -12.44 -32.26
C PRO A 10 -3.70 -11.41 -31.31
N LEU A 11 -4.46 -11.89 -30.34
CA LEU A 11 -5.14 -11.13 -29.30
C LEU A 11 -4.13 -10.48 -28.33
N VAL A 12 -3.41 -9.45 -28.76
CA VAL A 12 -2.51 -8.65 -27.89
C VAL A 12 -3.32 -7.99 -26.77
N GLY A 13 -4.60 -7.67 -26.99
CA GLY A 13 -5.50 -7.11 -25.99
C GLY A 13 -5.84 -8.07 -24.82
N GLY A 14 -5.80 -9.39 -25.04
CA GLY A 14 -6.12 -10.39 -24.02
C GLY A 14 -5.07 -10.48 -22.91
N VAL A 15 -3.78 -10.30 -23.21
CA VAL A 15 -2.69 -10.42 -22.22
C VAL A 15 -2.67 -9.20 -21.29
N VAL A 16 -2.86 -8.00 -21.80
CA VAL A 16 -2.93 -6.76 -21.00
C VAL A 16 -4.16 -6.76 -20.08
N SER A 17 -5.31 -7.22 -20.59
CA SER A 17 -6.54 -7.44 -19.82
C SER A 17 -6.33 -8.47 -18.70
N GLY A 18 -5.60 -9.56 -18.95
CA GLY A 18 -5.29 -10.58 -17.97
C GLY A 18 -4.46 -10.06 -16.80
N ARG A 19 -3.43 -9.24 -17.07
CA ARG A 19 -2.54 -8.71 -16.04
C ARG A 19 -3.26 -7.73 -15.10
N ARG A 20 -4.00 -6.75 -15.64
CA ARG A 20 -4.80 -5.82 -14.81
C ARG A 20 -5.76 -6.59 -13.92
N ARG A 21 -6.41 -7.61 -14.48
CA ARG A 21 -7.31 -8.47 -13.71
C ARG A 21 -6.60 -9.20 -12.58
N SER A 22 -5.41 -9.73 -12.82
CA SER A 22 -4.61 -10.38 -11.77
C SER A 22 -4.28 -9.41 -10.63
N LEU A 23 -3.88 -8.16 -10.95
CA LEU A 23 -3.58 -7.14 -9.94
C LEU A 23 -4.84 -6.71 -9.16
N GLN A 24 -6.01 -6.62 -9.81
CA GLN A 24 -7.29 -6.40 -9.13
C GLN A 24 -7.65 -7.55 -8.19
N LEU A 25 -7.36 -8.80 -8.57
CA LEU A 25 -7.59 -9.96 -7.70
C LEU A 25 -6.63 -9.99 -6.50
N VAL A 26 -5.38 -9.54 -6.67
CA VAL A 26 -4.46 -9.36 -5.53
C VAL A 26 -5.01 -8.30 -4.58
N LEU A 27 -5.44 -7.14 -5.08
CA LEU A 27 -6.07 -6.10 -4.26
C LEU A 27 -7.33 -6.62 -3.54
N ALA A 28 -8.16 -7.38 -4.25
CA ALA A 28 -9.34 -8.03 -3.65
C ALA A 28 -8.94 -9.01 -2.54
N GLY A 29 -7.88 -9.80 -2.74
CA GLY A 29 -7.34 -10.71 -1.74
C GLY A 29 -6.86 -10.00 -0.48
N ILE A 30 -6.22 -8.83 -0.63
CA ILE A 30 -5.79 -8.03 0.53
C ILE A 30 -7.02 -7.50 1.28
N TRP A 31 -8.04 -6.93 0.59
CA TRP A 31 -9.30 -6.54 1.24
C TRP A 31 -10.00 -7.67 1.98
N LEU A 32 -9.98 -8.90 1.40
CA LEU A 32 -10.55 -10.08 2.08
C LEU A 32 -9.73 -10.46 3.32
N LEU A 33 -8.40 -10.35 3.25
CA LEU A 33 -7.53 -10.56 4.40
C LEU A 33 -7.86 -9.58 5.53
N ASP A 34 -7.99 -8.28 5.21
CA ASP A 34 -8.36 -7.26 6.20
C ASP A 34 -9.71 -7.59 6.87
N GLY A 35 -10.71 -7.94 6.05
CA GLY A 35 -12.01 -8.37 6.58
C GLY A 35 -11.92 -9.59 7.48
N VAL A 36 -11.05 -10.56 7.18
CA VAL A 36 -10.78 -11.73 8.02
C VAL A 36 -10.08 -11.34 9.31
N LEU A 37 -9.10 -10.44 9.27
CA LEU A 37 -8.37 -9.95 10.44
C LEU A 37 -9.31 -9.25 11.44
N GLN A 38 -10.41 -8.65 11.00
CA GLN A 38 -11.43 -8.10 11.91
C GLN A 38 -12.10 -9.14 12.81
N PHE A 39 -12.02 -10.45 12.49
CA PHE A 39 -12.62 -11.50 13.33
C PHE A 39 -11.74 -11.93 14.51
N GLN A 40 -10.59 -11.30 14.72
CA GLN A 40 -9.77 -11.54 15.91
C GLN A 40 -10.54 -11.14 17.19
N PRO A 41 -10.53 -11.95 18.26
CA PRO A 41 -11.38 -11.72 19.45
C PRO A 41 -11.18 -10.32 20.08
N ALA A 42 -9.96 -9.81 20.12
CA ALA A 42 -9.65 -8.50 20.68
C ALA A 42 -10.31 -7.34 19.94
N MET A 43 -10.57 -7.49 18.63
CA MET A 43 -11.21 -6.48 17.79
C MET A 43 -12.67 -6.20 18.20
N PHE A 44 -13.35 -7.16 18.85
CA PHE A 44 -14.70 -7.01 19.37
C PHE A 44 -14.76 -6.43 20.78
N THR A 45 -13.63 -5.95 21.30
CA THR A 45 -13.51 -5.37 22.63
C THR A 45 -13.15 -3.88 22.55
N LYS A 46 -13.20 -3.21 23.69
CA LYS A 46 -12.73 -1.81 23.80
C LYS A 46 -11.23 -1.65 23.50
N ASN A 47 -10.48 -2.74 23.58
CA ASN A 47 -9.01 -2.72 23.36
C ASN A 47 -8.67 -2.21 21.96
N PHE A 48 -9.43 -2.60 20.91
CA PHE A 48 -9.21 -2.08 19.58
C PHE A 48 -9.27 -0.54 19.53
N ALA A 49 -10.35 0.03 20.06
CA ALA A 49 -10.50 1.48 20.09
C ALA A 49 -9.39 2.15 20.92
N GLN A 50 -9.02 1.59 22.07
CA GLN A 50 -8.06 2.18 23.00
C GLN A 50 -6.61 2.02 22.56
N MET A 51 -6.23 0.87 22.03
CA MET A 51 -4.83 0.54 21.73
C MET A 51 -4.44 0.79 20.28
N VAL A 52 -5.41 0.74 19.35
CA VAL A 52 -5.13 0.92 17.92
C VAL A 52 -5.56 2.31 17.44
N VAL A 53 -6.81 2.72 17.73
CA VAL A 53 -7.35 3.99 17.20
C VAL A 53 -6.96 5.20 18.05
N TYR A 54 -7.03 5.10 19.38
CA TYR A 54 -6.77 6.25 20.26
C TYR A 54 -5.38 6.87 20.08
N PRO A 55 -4.29 6.09 19.96
CA PRO A 55 -2.96 6.66 19.77
C PRO A 55 -2.80 7.51 18.51
N THR A 56 -3.56 7.20 17.43
CA THR A 56 -3.48 7.94 16.17
C THR A 56 -4.08 9.35 16.24
N ILE A 57 -4.82 9.69 17.31
CA ILE A 57 -5.44 11.01 17.51
C ILE A 57 -4.40 12.03 17.97
N ALA A 58 -3.41 11.58 18.73
CA ALA A 58 -2.42 12.47 19.36
C ALA A 58 -1.61 13.27 18.32
N GLY A 59 -1.30 14.51 18.66
CA GLY A 59 -0.51 15.41 17.79
C GLY A 59 -1.23 16.00 16.59
N ASN A 60 -2.41 15.49 16.23
CA ASN A 60 -3.17 16.05 15.11
C ASN A 60 -3.81 17.42 15.45
N PRO A 61 -3.91 18.35 14.48
CA PRO A 61 -4.68 19.58 14.65
C PRO A 61 -6.13 19.29 15.06
N SER A 62 -6.75 20.20 15.84
CA SER A 62 -8.09 19.99 16.40
C SER A 62 -9.16 19.71 15.34
N VAL A 63 -9.06 20.31 14.15
CA VAL A 63 -9.98 20.07 13.02
C VAL A 63 -9.93 18.63 12.54
N ILE A 64 -8.82 17.93 12.70
CA ILE A 64 -8.64 16.51 12.38
C ILE A 64 -8.95 15.64 13.58
N ALA A 65 -8.43 15.99 14.76
CA ALA A 65 -8.55 15.19 15.98
C ALA A 65 -9.99 15.15 16.53
N SER A 66 -10.80 16.23 16.41
CA SER A 66 -12.15 16.24 16.96
C SER A 66 -13.09 15.21 16.31
N PRO A 67 -13.17 15.09 14.96
CA PRO A 67 -13.94 14.01 14.34
C PRO A 67 -13.40 12.60 14.67
N MET A 68 -12.08 12.44 14.82
CA MET A 68 -11.49 11.15 15.23
C MET A 68 -11.89 10.77 16.66
N THR A 69 -11.86 11.75 17.60
CA THR A 69 -12.32 11.55 18.99
C THR A 69 -13.79 11.12 19.03
N TRP A 70 -14.63 11.74 18.20
CA TRP A 70 -16.04 11.33 18.08
C TRP A 70 -16.18 9.90 17.57
N ALA A 71 -15.48 9.54 16.49
CA ALA A 71 -15.49 8.17 15.94
C ALA A 71 -14.95 7.15 16.95
N HIS A 72 -13.83 7.46 17.62
CA HIS A 72 -13.28 6.65 18.70
C HIS A 72 -14.32 6.41 19.81
N GLY A 73 -15.07 7.44 20.22
CA GLY A 73 -16.16 7.32 21.20
C GLY A 73 -17.24 6.34 20.78
N ILE A 74 -17.62 6.31 19.49
CA ILE A 74 -18.58 5.32 18.95
C ILE A 74 -17.98 3.91 19.04
N MET A 75 -16.75 3.71 18.60
CA MET A 75 -16.07 2.40 18.64
C MET A 75 -15.93 1.89 20.07
N LEU A 76 -15.60 2.78 21.02
CA LEU A 76 -15.46 2.44 22.43
C LEU A 76 -16.76 2.02 23.09
N ASN A 77 -17.90 2.67 22.72
CA ASN A 77 -19.21 2.37 23.27
C ASN A 77 -19.93 1.23 22.58
N HIS A 78 -19.59 0.94 21.32
CA HIS A 78 -20.24 -0.08 20.48
C HIS A 78 -19.21 -0.99 19.78
N PRO A 79 -18.24 -1.59 20.49
CA PRO A 79 -17.11 -2.30 19.86
C PRO A 79 -17.56 -3.45 18.96
N VAL A 80 -18.55 -4.25 19.38
CA VAL A 80 -19.04 -5.38 18.59
C VAL A 80 -19.72 -4.89 17.30
N GLY A 81 -20.62 -3.91 17.40
CA GLY A 81 -21.36 -3.39 16.24
C GLY A 81 -20.45 -2.71 15.21
N THR A 82 -19.53 -1.87 15.66
CA THR A 82 -18.59 -1.16 14.78
C THR A 82 -17.62 -2.11 14.09
N ASN A 83 -17.04 -3.04 14.84
CA ASN A 83 -16.12 -4.00 14.24
C ASN A 83 -16.82 -4.97 13.28
N THR A 84 -18.03 -5.43 13.60
CA THR A 84 -18.84 -6.24 12.67
C THR A 84 -19.10 -5.46 11.37
N ALA A 85 -19.44 -4.17 11.45
CA ALA A 85 -19.65 -3.36 10.27
C ALA A 85 -18.34 -3.23 9.44
N PHE A 86 -17.20 -3.02 10.08
CA PHE A 86 -15.90 -2.95 9.39
C PHE A 86 -15.57 -4.26 8.68
N ALA A 87 -15.70 -5.39 9.36
CA ALA A 87 -15.52 -6.71 8.76
C ALA A 87 -16.42 -6.92 7.54
N CYS A 88 -17.72 -6.64 7.66
CA CYS A 88 -18.67 -6.78 6.56
C CYS A 88 -18.33 -5.88 5.36
N ILE A 89 -17.95 -4.62 5.60
CA ILE A 89 -17.59 -3.69 4.53
C ILE A 89 -16.33 -4.18 3.80
N GLN A 90 -15.28 -4.54 4.51
CA GLN A 90 -14.02 -4.99 3.92
C GLN A 90 -14.19 -6.28 3.12
N LEU A 91 -14.93 -7.27 3.65
CA LEU A 91 -15.27 -8.48 2.92
C LEU A 91 -16.10 -8.17 1.67
N ALA A 92 -17.11 -7.29 1.78
CA ALA A 92 -17.93 -6.90 0.64
C ALA A 92 -17.11 -6.18 -0.44
N LEU A 93 -16.17 -5.31 -0.07
CA LEU A 93 -15.24 -4.65 -0.99
C LEU A 93 -14.37 -5.68 -1.72
N GLY A 94 -13.75 -6.60 -0.99
CA GLY A 94 -12.94 -7.67 -1.56
C GLY A 94 -13.72 -8.54 -2.54
N LEU A 95 -14.92 -9.02 -2.14
CA LEU A 95 -15.79 -9.82 -3.00
C LEU A 95 -16.27 -9.04 -4.23
N ALA A 96 -16.64 -7.75 -4.07
CA ALA A 96 -17.10 -6.92 -5.17
C ALA A 96 -15.97 -6.66 -6.20
N ILE A 97 -14.73 -6.48 -5.76
CA ILE A 97 -13.57 -6.35 -6.66
C ILE A 97 -13.25 -7.70 -7.32
N ALA A 98 -13.38 -8.81 -6.58
CA ALA A 98 -13.12 -10.16 -7.09
C ALA A 98 -14.14 -10.61 -8.11
N TYR A 99 -15.39 -10.19 -8.03
CA TYR A 99 -16.43 -10.57 -8.99
C TYR A 99 -16.48 -9.58 -10.16
N ARG A 100 -16.20 -10.05 -11.38
CA ARG A 100 -16.05 -9.19 -12.59
C ARG A 100 -17.17 -8.17 -12.79
N PRO A 101 -18.48 -8.52 -12.71
CA PRO A 101 -19.55 -7.56 -12.95
C PRO A 101 -19.58 -6.38 -11.96
N THR A 102 -19.10 -6.57 -10.75
CA THR A 102 -19.10 -5.56 -9.67
C THR A 102 -17.75 -4.91 -9.44
N THR A 103 -16.69 -5.27 -10.20
CA THR A 103 -15.33 -4.73 -10.00
C THR A 103 -15.29 -3.20 -9.98
N LYS A 104 -15.98 -2.51 -10.93
CA LYS A 104 -16.04 -1.04 -10.95
C LYS A 104 -16.68 -0.49 -9.66
N LEU A 105 -17.78 -1.11 -9.22
CA LEU A 105 -18.48 -0.70 -7.99
C LEU A 105 -17.60 -0.93 -6.74
N GLY A 106 -16.94 -2.09 -6.65
CA GLY A 106 -16.03 -2.40 -5.54
C GLY A 106 -14.87 -1.41 -5.45
N LEU A 107 -14.22 -1.11 -6.57
CA LEU A 107 -13.14 -0.10 -6.63
C LEU A 107 -13.67 1.30 -6.29
N ALA A 108 -14.85 1.69 -6.81
CA ALA A 108 -15.47 2.98 -6.47
C ALA A 108 -15.79 3.09 -4.99
N ALA A 109 -16.36 2.05 -4.39
CA ALA A 109 -16.72 2.05 -2.97
C ALA A 109 -15.49 1.98 -2.04
N SER A 110 -14.40 1.33 -2.47
CA SER A 110 -13.17 1.27 -1.69
C SER A 110 -12.52 2.65 -1.50
N ILE A 111 -12.67 3.58 -2.43
CA ILE A 111 -12.07 4.92 -2.33
C ILE A 111 -12.60 5.71 -1.12
N PRO A 112 -13.92 6.01 -1.00
CA PRO A 112 -14.44 6.74 0.14
C PRO A 112 -14.26 5.99 1.45
N TRP A 113 -14.35 4.64 1.45
CA TRP A 113 -14.06 3.85 2.62
C TRP A 113 -12.61 4.01 3.08
N SER A 114 -11.65 3.91 2.16
CA SER A 114 -10.24 4.12 2.46
C SER A 114 -9.95 5.53 3.01
N ILE A 115 -10.55 6.55 2.42
CA ILE A 115 -10.40 7.94 2.91
C ILE A 115 -10.96 8.08 4.32
N ALA A 116 -12.13 7.48 4.60
CA ALA A 116 -12.74 7.52 5.93
C ALA A 116 -11.86 6.82 6.97
N VAL A 117 -11.36 5.61 6.68
CA VAL A 117 -10.50 4.88 7.63
C VAL A 117 -9.15 5.57 7.77
N TRP A 118 -8.57 6.12 6.69
CA TRP A 118 -7.34 6.89 6.75
C TRP A 118 -7.44 8.10 7.68
N TRP A 119 -8.59 8.78 7.67
CA TRP A 119 -8.83 9.90 8.57
C TRP A 119 -9.14 9.43 9.99
N PHE A 120 -10.20 8.63 10.15
CA PHE A 120 -10.76 8.29 11.47
C PHE A 120 -9.97 7.21 12.22
N GLY A 121 -9.31 6.31 11.52
CA GLY A 121 -8.56 5.19 12.07
C GLY A 121 -7.04 5.41 12.12
N GLU A 122 -6.46 5.94 11.04
CA GLU A 122 -5.01 6.06 10.88
C GLU A 122 -4.47 7.49 11.15
N GLY A 123 -5.32 8.46 11.51
CA GLY A 123 -4.88 9.84 11.77
C GLY A 123 -4.15 10.48 10.60
N LEU A 124 -4.62 10.23 9.37
CA LEU A 124 -3.99 10.63 8.12
C LEU A 124 -2.54 10.10 7.98
N GLY A 125 -2.26 8.92 8.55
CA GLY A 125 -0.93 8.30 8.53
C GLY A 125 0.14 9.11 9.26
N GLY A 126 -0.25 9.92 10.24
CA GLY A 126 0.68 10.75 11.01
C GLY A 126 1.22 11.98 10.28
N VAL A 127 0.75 12.27 9.04
CA VAL A 127 1.28 13.34 8.19
C VAL A 127 1.11 14.73 8.83
N LEU A 128 0.00 14.97 9.52
CA LEU A 128 -0.30 16.26 10.16
C LEU A 128 0.11 16.31 11.64
N SER A 129 0.34 15.18 12.28
CA SER A 129 0.82 15.10 13.66
C SER A 129 2.35 15.19 13.77
N GLY A 130 3.08 15.09 12.66
CA GLY A 130 4.54 15.04 12.64
C GLY A 130 5.12 13.64 12.91
N GLY A 131 4.27 12.62 13.09
CA GLY A 131 4.70 11.24 13.33
C GLY A 131 4.73 10.36 12.09
N ALA A 132 4.64 10.94 10.88
CA ALA A 132 4.68 10.15 9.66
C ALA A 132 6.06 9.56 9.42
N ASP A 133 6.13 8.22 9.35
CA ASP A 133 7.36 7.48 9.10
C ASP A 133 7.10 6.37 8.05
N PRO A 134 7.83 6.36 6.93
CA PRO A 134 7.65 5.36 5.89
C PRO A 134 7.99 3.93 6.34
N LEU A 135 8.81 3.78 7.38
CA LEU A 135 9.18 2.48 7.90
C LEU A 135 8.04 1.84 8.69
N THR A 136 7.29 2.62 9.48
CA THR A 136 6.16 2.12 10.25
C THR A 136 4.83 2.13 9.52
N GLY A 137 4.76 2.78 8.35
CA GLY A 137 3.57 2.68 7.49
C GLY A 137 3.00 3.99 6.96
N ALA A 138 3.70 5.16 7.08
CA ALA A 138 3.23 6.36 6.40
C ALA A 138 3.23 6.17 4.87
N PRO A 139 2.31 6.80 4.17
CA PRO A 139 1.29 7.77 4.61
C PRO A 139 0.01 7.11 5.17
N GLY A 140 0.05 5.85 5.56
CA GLY A 140 -1.07 5.02 5.99
C GLY A 140 -1.34 3.90 4.98
N ALA A 141 -1.64 2.70 5.48
CA ALA A 141 -1.93 1.56 4.63
C ALA A 141 -3.19 1.81 3.79
N VAL A 142 -4.23 2.33 4.43
CA VAL A 142 -5.55 2.43 3.81
C VAL A 142 -5.62 3.44 2.67
N ILE A 143 -4.86 4.54 2.68
CA ILE A 143 -4.84 5.47 1.54
C ILE A 143 -4.23 4.82 0.27
N LEU A 144 -3.36 3.81 0.42
CA LEU A 144 -2.81 3.07 -0.70
C LEU A 144 -3.87 2.22 -1.42
N TYR A 145 -4.92 1.75 -0.71
CA TYR A 145 -6.05 1.08 -1.35
C TYR A 145 -6.82 2.03 -2.27
N ALA A 146 -7.07 3.27 -1.83
CA ALA A 146 -7.71 4.27 -2.67
C ALA A 146 -6.87 4.57 -3.91
N LEU A 147 -5.56 4.72 -3.75
CA LEU A 147 -4.63 4.93 -4.84
C LEU A 147 -4.64 3.76 -5.82
N LEU A 148 -4.55 2.53 -5.33
CA LEU A 148 -4.60 1.31 -6.13
C LEU A 148 -5.95 1.15 -6.84
N ALA A 149 -7.07 1.52 -6.19
CA ALA A 149 -8.40 1.49 -6.81
C ALA A 149 -8.47 2.42 -8.03
N VAL A 150 -7.89 3.61 -7.96
CA VAL A 150 -7.80 4.55 -9.09
C VAL A 150 -6.89 4.00 -10.20
N LEU A 151 -5.69 3.51 -9.83
CA LEU A 151 -4.71 3.02 -10.80
C LEU A 151 -5.12 1.72 -11.49
N LEU A 152 -5.91 0.89 -10.82
CA LEU A 152 -6.45 -0.37 -11.33
C LEU A 152 -7.87 -0.23 -11.90
N TRP A 153 -8.39 0.99 -12.02
CA TRP A 153 -9.71 1.23 -12.60
C TRP A 153 -9.82 0.59 -13.98
N PRO A 154 -10.90 -0.15 -14.27
CA PRO A 154 -11.10 -0.76 -15.58
C PRO A 154 -11.19 0.32 -16.68
N ALA A 155 -10.21 0.35 -17.56
CA ALA A 155 -10.26 1.18 -18.78
C ALA A 155 -11.10 0.49 -19.85
N ASP A 156 -11.97 1.22 -20.51
CA ASP A 156 -12.77 0.69 -21.62
C ASP A 156 -11.87 0.38 -22.84
N GLU A 157 -12.27 -0.61 -23.65
CA GLU A 157 -11.42 -1.11 -24.77
C GLU A 157 -11.10 -0.05 -25.82
N GLY A 158 -11.94 0.99 -25.95
CA GLY A 158 -11.74 2.11 -26.87
C GLY A 158 -10.76 3.18 -26.37
N ASP A 159 -10.55 3.30 -25.06
CA ASP A 159 -9.67 4.30 -24.42
C ASP A 159 -8.24 3.78 -24.20
N ARG A 160 -7.98 2.52 -24.53
CA ARG A 160 -6.64 1.96 -24.45
C ARG A 160 -5.77 2.63 -25.50
N SER A 161 -5.14 3.71 -25.12
CA SER A 161 -3.95 4.16 -25.83
C SER A 161 -3.05 2.93 -25.98
N ALA A 162 -2.90 2.46 -27.24
CA ALA A 162 -2.14 1.25 -27.59
C ALA A 162 -0.66 1.28 -27.12
N ALA A 163 -0.28 2.26 -26.33
CA ALA A 163 1.05 2.60 -25.87
C ALA A 163 1.16 2.90 -24.36
N ALA A 164 0.21 2.46 -23.52
CA ALA A 164 0.38 2.66 -22.07
C ALA A 164 1.65 1.93 -21.59
N PRO A 165 2.63 2.63 -21.02
CA PRO A 165 3.93 2.04 -20.68
C PRO A 165 3.86 1.08 -19.47
N PHE A 166 2.80 1.14 -18.69
CA PHE A 166 2.51 0.33 -17.51
C PHE A 166 1.00 0.41 -17.17
N GLU A 167 0.49 -0.52 -16.35
CA GLU A 167 -0.94 -0.63 -16.02
C GLU A 167 -1.51 0.64 -15.34
N ALA A 168 -0.73 1.30 -14.47
CA ALA A 168 -1.13 2.53 -13.79
C ALA A 168 -1.54 3.66 -14.75
N ALA A 169 -1.02 3.66 -15.98
CA ALA A 169 -1.33 4.68 -16.98
C ALA A 169 -2.69 4.48 -17.67
N GLY A 170 -3.37 3.37 -17.42
CA GLY A 170 -4.56 3.01 -18.20
C GLY A 170 -5.76 3.94 -18.01
N PHE A 171 -6.03 4.40 -16.80
CA PHE A 171 -7.19 5.28 -16.53
C PHE A 171 -6.78 6.75 -16.44
N ILE A 172 -5.74 7.07 -15.65
CA ILE A 172 -5.36 8.46 -15.37
C ILE A 172 -4.29 9.01 -16.33
N GLY A 173 -3.80 8.19 -17.25
CA GLY A 173 -2.74 8.54 -18.18
C GLY A 173 -1.33 8.46 -17.56
N ALA A 174 -0.32 8.42 -18.43
CA ALA A 174 1.06 8.17 -18.01
C ALA A 174 1.68 9.32 -17.19
N HIS A 175 1.31 10.57 -17.48
CA HIS A 175 1.85 11.72 -16.75
C HIS A 175 1.33 11.79 -15.32
N ALA A 176 0.01 11.65 -15.11
CA ALA A 176 -0.59 11.64 -13.78
C ALA A 176 -0.09 10.44 -12.95
N ALA A 177 -0.02 9.26 -13.55
CA ALA A 177 0.51 8.08 -12.87
C ALA A 177 1.97 8.29 -12.42
N ARG A 178 2.85 8.82 -13.29
CA ARG A 178 4.23 9.13 -12.91
C ARG A 178 4.31 10.20 -11.81
N ALA A 179 3.47 11.22 -11.86
CA ALA A 179 3.41 12.25 -10.83
C ALA A 179 3.00 11.66 -9.46
N LEU A 180 1.99 10.79 -9.42
CA LEU A 180 1.59 10.09 -8.20
C LEU A 180 2.73 9.24 -7.61
N TRP A 181 3.42 8.48 -8.47
CA TRP A 181 4.58 7.70 -8.04
C TRP A 181 5.69 8.60 -7.47
N LEU A 182 6.03 9.68 -8.18
CA LEU A 182 7.04 10.63 -7.74
C LEU A 182 6.67 11.25 -6.40
N VAL A 183 5.44 11.73 -6.23
CA VAL A 183 4.97 12.35 -4.98
C VAL A 183 5.05 11.36 -3.83
N LEU A 184 4.55 10.14 -4.01
CA LEU A 184 4.57 9.12 -2.97
C LEU A 184 5.99 8.79 -2.50
N TRP A 185 6.89 8.45 -3.42
CA TRP A 185 8.25 8.05 -3.05
C TRP A 185 9.13 9.22 -2.60
N SER A 186 8.86 10.44 -3.10
CA SER A 186 9.51 11.66 -2.58
C SER A 186 9.03 12.03 -1.18
N SER A 187 7.76 11.75 -0.84
CA SER A 187 7.29 11.93 0.53
C SER A 187 8.00 11.00 1.51
N PHE A 188 8.37 9.79 1.07
CA PHE A 188 9.18 8.89 1.91
C PHE A 188 10.57 9.44 2.18
N VAL A 189 11.21 10.08 1.19
CA VAL A 189 12.49 10.79 1.43
C VAL A 189 12.32 11.85 2.51
N TYR A 190 11.29 12.67 2.40
CA TYR A 190 11.01 13.72 3.39
C TYR A 190 10.73 13.14 4.78
N PHE A 191 9.83 12.17 4.88
CA PHE A 191 9.43 11.60 6.17
C PHE A 191 10.55 10.81 6.85
N THR A 192 11.47 10.19 6.11
CA THR A 192 12.63 9.50 6.70
C THR A 192 13.45 10.42 7.63
N PHE A 193 13.55 11.70 7.29
CA PHE A 193 14.27 12.67 8.12
C PHE A 193 13.34 13.48 9.04
N ALA A 194 12.08 13.72 8.62
CA ALA A 194 11.11 14.44 9.42
C ALA A 194 10.59 13.63 10.64
N SER A 195 10.64 12.31 10.58
CA SER A 195 10.27 11.42 11.70
C SER A 195 11.33 11.35 12.80
N GLY A 196 12.54 11.82 12.53
CA GLY A 196 13.64 11.74 13.49
C GLY A 196 14.40 10.40 13.48
N ASN A 197 14.21 9.56 12.47
CA ASN A 197 14.90 8.27 12.33
C ASN A 197 16.43 8.39 12.20
N ASP A 198 16.94 9.57 11.92
CA ASP A 198 18.36 9.89 11.85
C ASP A 198 18.97 10.23 13.23
N ALA A 199 18.14 10.37 14.26
CA ALA A 199 18.61 10.60 15.63
C ALA A 199 19.25 9.34 16.25
N PRO A 200 20.28 9.49 17.09
CA PRO A 200 20.98 8.35 17.69
C PRO A 200 20.03 7.42 18.46
N GLY A 201 20.03 6.13 18.13
CA GLY A 201 19.21 5.09 18.75
C GLY A 201 17.76 5.01 18.23
N ALA A 202 17.30 5.94 17.41
CA ALA A 202 15.90 5.99 16.98
C ALA A 202 15.49 4.76 16.17
N LEU A 203 16.32 4.32 15.21
CA LEU A 203 16.03 3.13 14.41
C LEU A 203 16.14 1.83 15.21
N ASP A 204 17.13 1.73 16.10
CA ASP A 204 17.30 0.56 16.95
C ASP A 204 16.10 0.39 17.90
N ASP A 205 15.72 1.44 18.59
CA ASP A 205 14.54 1.46 19.47
C ASP A 205 13.26 1.12 18.70
N GLN A 206 13.10 1.71 17.52
CA GLN A 206 11.92 1.47 16.67
C GLN A 206 11.85 0.02 16.20
N VAL A 207 12.95 -0.53 15.67
CA VAL A 207 12.99 -1.91 15.17
C VAL A 207 12.84 -2.88 16.34
N THR A 208 13.53 -2.67 17.46
CA THR A 208 13.45 -3.55 18.63
C THR A 208 12.04 -3.62 19.19
N SER A 209 11.32 -2.48 19.23
CA SER A 209 9.93 -2.44 19.73
C SER A 209 8.96 -3.29 18.89
N MET A 210 9.27 -3.53 17.62
CA MET A 210 8.44 -4.39 16.75
C MET A 210 8.58 -5.88 17.08
N ALA A 211 9.54 -6.28 17.88
CA ALA A 211 9.69 -7.68 18.32
C ALA A 211 8.75 -8.05 19.49
N ASP A 212 8.18 -7.04 20.17
CA ASP A 212 7.38 -7.25 21.36
C ASP A 212 6.08 -7.99 21.09
N GLY A 213 5.91 -9.14 21.74
CA GLY A 213 4.73 -10.00 21.58
C GLY A 213 4.71 -10.86 20.31
N GLU A 214 5.68 -10.70 19.42
CA GLU A 214 5.77 -11.48 18.18
C GLU A 214 6.24 -12.92 18.45
N PRO A 215 5.92 -13.89 17.57
CA PRO A 215 6.46 -15.25 17.65
C PRO A 215 7.99 -15.26 17.67
N ALA A 216 8.57 -16.18 18.45
CA ALA A 216 10.02 -16.24 18.69
C ALA A 216 10.90 -16.18 17.44
N TRP A 217 10.46 -16.83 16.35
CA TRP A 217 11.19 -16.82 15.07
C TRP A 217 11.21 -15.42 14.43
N LEU A 218 10.10 -14.68 14.52
CA LEU A 218 9.99 -13.32 13.96
C LEU A 218 10.73 -12.33 14.86
N ALA A 219 10.53 -12.39 16.17
CA ALA A 219 11.27 -11.59 17.12
C ALA A 219 12.80 -11.79 16.97
N TRP A 220 13.26 -13.02 16.68
CA TRP A 220 14.67 -13.28 16.40
C TRP A 220 15.16 -12.54 15.14
N ILE A 221 14.39 -12.55 14.04
CA ILE A 221 14.73 -11.82 12.80
C ILE A 221 14.81 -10.31 13.09
N ILE A 222 13.79 -9.78 13.76
CA ILE A 222 13.68 -8.35 14.07
C ILE A 222 14.84 -7.89 14.95
N ASN A 223 15.13 -8.60 16.04
CA ASN A 223 16.23 -8.28 16.95
C ASN A 223 17.61 -8.39 16.27
N HIS A 224 17.77 -9.33 15.33
CA HIS A 224 19.00 -9.40 14.52
C HIS A 224 19.15 -8.17 13.61
N ALA A 225 18.05 -7.69 13.04
CA ALA A 225 18.06 -6.49 12.22
C ALA A 225 18.33 -5.24 13.09
N ALA A 226 17.72 -5.13 14.29
CA ALA A 226 17.97 -4.05 15.23
C ALA A 226 19.46 -3.93 15.57
N ASN A 227 20.13 -5.03 15.87
CA ASN A 227 21.57 -5.05 16.10
C ASN A 227 22.41 -4.53 14.90
N LEU A 228 21.87 -4.60 13.68
CA LEU A 228 22.52 -4.04 12.49
C LEU A 228 22.28 -2.54 12.34
N THR A 229 21.24 -2.00 12.99
CA THR A 229 20.92 -0.56 12.97
C THR A 229 21.64 0.21 14.07
N ASP A 230 22.04 -0.46 15.16
CA ASP A 230 22.67 0.14 16.33
C ASP A 230 23.87 1.04 15.95
N GLY A 231 23.79 2.30 16.38
CA GLY A 231 24.78 3.34 16.09
C GLY A 231 24.91 3.75 14.63
N ARG A 232 23.97 3.36 13.75
CA ARG A 232 24.02 3.65 12.30
C ARG A 232 22.82 4.43 11.78
N ASP A 233 22.01 5.00 12.65
CA ASP A 233 20.73 5.67 12.36
C ASP A 233 20.85 6.65 11.19
N LEU A 234 21.76 7.62 11.28
CA LEU A 234 21.98 8.59 10.21
C LEU A 234 22.41 7.92 8.90
N ALA A 235 23.34 6.96 8.96
CA ALA A 235 23.84 6.31 7.76
C ALA A 235 22.75 5.53 7.05
N ILE A 236 21.92 4.80 7.80
CA ILE A 236 20.79 4.03 7.27
C ILE A 236 19.70 4.96 6.74
N SER A 237 19.36 6.05 7.46
CA SER A 237 18.40 7.04 6.99
C SER A 237 18.85 7.70 5.68
N VAL A 238 20.14 8.02 5.54
CA VAL A 238 20.71 8.55 4.28
C VAL A 238 20.60 7.50 3.16
N VAL A 239 20.96 6.25 3.42
CA VAL A 239 20.82 5.16 2.42
C VAL A 239 19.37 5.00 2.00
N LEU A 240 18.43 4.94 2.93
CA LEU A 240 16.99 4.84 2.66
C LEU A 240 16.50 6.04 1.84
N GLY A 241 16.90 7.27 2.23
CA GLY A 241 16.57 8.48 1.47
C GLY A 241 17.06 8.43 0.02
N VAL A 242 18.29 7.97 -0.22
CA VAL A 242 18.85 7.78 -1.58
C VAL A 242 18.07 6.70 -2.34
N LEU A 243 17.75 5.58 -1.71
CA LEU A 243 16.98 4.52 -2.33
C LEU A 243 15.56 4.98 -2.69
N PHE A 244 14.85 5.66 -1.79
CA PHE A 244 13.53 6.22 -2.06
C PHE A 244 13.58 7.27 -3.17
N ALA A 245 14.58 8.15 -3.20
CA ALA A 245 14.77 9.12 -4.27
C ALA A 245 15.02 8.44 -5.63
N GLY A 246 15.87 7.42 -5.66
CA GLY A 246 16.13 6.63 -6.88
C GLY A 246 14.86 5.91 -7.38
N ILE A 247 14.08 5.32 -6.48
CA ILE A 247 12.79 4.70 -6.80
C ILE A 247 11.81 5.76 -7.33
N ALA A 248 11.73 6.95 -6.70
CA ALA A 248 10.86 8.04 -7.11
C ALA A 248 11.08 8.45 -8.57
N VAL A 249 12.34 8.63 -8.97
CA VAL A 249 12.69 9.08 -10.34
C VAL A 249 12.70 7.93 -11.36
N SER A 250 12.68 6.67 -10.91
CA SER A 250 12.89 5.49 -11.77
C SER A 250 11.89 5.38 -12.92
N VAL A 251 10.63 5.79 -12.71
CA VAL A 251 9.54 5.69 -13.72
C VAL A 251 9.70 6.68 -14.88
N TYR A 252 10.59 7.66 -14.74
CA TYR A 252 10.93 8.63 -15.79
C TYR A 252 12.13 8.18 -16.64
N LEU A 253 12.89 7.17 -16.19
CA LEU A 253 14.07 6.71 -16.91
C LEU A 253 13.68 6.05 -18.25
N PRO A 254 14.40 6.35 -19.35
CA PRO A 254 14.06 5.80 -20.67
C PRO A 254 14.41 4.30 -20.78
N TRP A 255 15.40 3.83 -20.01
CA TRP A 255 15.92 2.47 -20.11
C TRP A 255 15.07 1.48 -19.34
N THR A 256 14.35 0.61 -20.04
CA THR A 256 13.46 -0.39 -19.43
C THR A 256 14.18 -1.33 -18.44
N ARG A 257 15.43 -1.71 -18.72
CA ARG A 257 16.20 -2.57 -17.81
C ARG A 257 16.48 -1.88 -16.49
N VAL A 258 16.91 -0.61 -16.53
CA VAL A 258 17.21 0.19 -15.34
C VAL A 258 15.93 0.43 -14.52
N ARG A 259 14.83 0.78 -15.18
CA ARG A 259 13.52 0.94 -14.53
C ARG A 259 13.07 -0.34 -13.83
N ARG A 260 13.24 -1.52 -14.47
CA ARG A 260 12.94 -2.81 -13.84
C ARG A 260 13.83 -3.08 -12.63
N ALA A 261 15.12 -2.76 -12.70
CA ALA A 261 16.03 -2.94 -11.57
C ALA A 261 15.58 -2.11 -10.35
N TRP A 262 15.18 -0.85 -10.56
CA TRP A 262 14.64 0.01 -9.49
C TRP A 262 13.30 -0.51 -8.93
N LEU A 263 12.42 -1.05 -9.77
CA LEU A 263 11.16 -1.65 -9.31
C LEU A 263 11.40 -2.95 -8.53
N VAL A 264 12.38 -3.78 -8.94
CA VAL A 264 12.81 -4.95 -8.14
C VAL A 264 13.36 -4.51 -6.80
N LEU A 265 14.20 -3.48 -6.78
CA LEU A 265 14.72 -2.92 -5.53
C LEU A 265 13.58 -2.40 -4.63
N ALA A 266 12.58 -1.71 -5.20
CA ALA A 266 11.39 -1.29 -4.47
C ALA A 266 10.64 -2.49 -3.86
N LEU A 267 10.45 -3.59 -4.63
CA LEU A 267 9.82 -4.81 -4.12
C LEU A 267 10.61 -5.44 -2.97
N VAL A 268 11.94 -5.52 -3.10
CA VAL A 268 12.82 -6.04 -2.05
C VAL A 268 12.75 -5.15 -0.80
N LEU A 269 12.83 -3.85 -0.98
CA LEU A 269 12.77 -2.89 0.14
C LEU A 269 11.42 -2.97 0.86
N CYS A 270 10.30 -3.02 0.11
CA CYS A 270 8.98 -3.23 0.69
C CYS A 270 8.90 -4.53 1.49
N ALA A 271 9.47 -5.63 0.97
CA ALA A 271 9.48 -6.91 1.69
C ALA A 271 10.32 -6.85 2.96
N VAL A 272 11.50 -6.23 2.92
CA VAL A 272 12.37 -6.07 4.10
C VAL A 272 11.69 -5.21 5.16
N ILE A 273 11.17 -4.04 4.81
CA ILE A 273 10.45 -3.16 5.74
C ILE A 273 9.24 -3.90 6.32
N TRP A 274 8.47 -4.60 5.50
CA TRP A 274 7.28 -5.33 5.93
C TRP A 274 7.59 -6.42 6.96
N VAL A 275 8.68 -7.16 6.78
CA VAL A 275 9.08 -8.23 7.72
C VAL A 275 9.72 -7.65 8.97
N VAL A 276 10.68 -6.73 8.81
CA VAL A 276 11.58 -6.30 9.87
C VAL A 276 10.98 -5.16 10.71
N VAL A 277 10.38 -4.16 10.06
CA VAL A 277 9.92 -2.95 10.76
C VAL A 277 8.41 -2.92 10.93
N GLN A 278 7.65 -3.66 10.12
CA GLN A 278 6.19 -3.73 10.24
C GLN A 278 5.71 -5.06 10.83
N ALA A 279 6.60 -6.02 11.10
CA ALA A 279 6.28 -7.33 11.67
C ALA A 279 5.04 -7.97 10.98
N PHE A 280 5.00 -7.96 9.64
CA PHE A 280 3.85 -8.37 8.83
C PHE A 280 2.54 -7.59 9.13
N GLY A 281 2.62 -6.38 9.67
CA GLY A 281 1.47 -5.60 10.12
C GLY A 281 0.93 -6.05 11.48
N GLY A 282 1.73 -6.73 12.30
CA GLY A 282 1.32 -7.22 13.61
C GLY A 282 0.24 -8.32 13.57
N VAL A 283 0.14 -9.05 12.44
CA VAL A 283 -0.93 -10.07 12.26
C VAL A 283 -0.91 -11.18 13.31
N PHE A 284 0.23 -11.40 13.96
CA PHE A 284 0.37 -12.40 15.01
C PHE A 284 0.00 -11.87 16.42
N LEU A 285 -0.18 -10.55 16.55
CA LEU A 285 -0.52 -9.92 17.85
C LEU A 285 -2.01 -9.98 18.19
N GLY A 286 -2.86 -10.38 17.24
CA GLY A 286 -4.29 -10.57 17.47
C GLY A 286 -5.12 -9.28 17.44
N MET A 287 -4.58 -8.15 16.95
CA MET A 287 -5.26 -6.86 16.78
C MET A 287 -4.89 -6.15 15.48
N ALA A 288 -4.32 -6.85 14.50
CA ALA A 288 -4.02 -6.28 13.20
C ALA A 288 -5.29 -5.99 12.41
N THR A 289 -5.35 -4.83 11.76
CA THR A 289 -6.47 -4.42 10.87
C THR A 289 -6.23 -4.79 9.42
N ASP A 290 -4.97 -4.85 9.03
CA ASP A 290 -4.47 -5.05 7.67
C ASP A 290 -2.99 -5.50 7.73
N PRO A 291 -2.39 -5.92 6.60
CA PRO A 291 -0.98 -6.34 6.56
C PRO A 291 0.00 -5.16 6.50
N ASN A 292 -0.41 -3.94 6.80
CA ASN A 292 0.37 -2.70 6.69
C ASN A 292 0.75 -2.35 5.23
N THR A 293 1.61 -1.36 5.04
CA THR A 293 1.93 -0.78 3.72
C THR A 293 2.79 -1.67 2.82
N GLY A 294 3.57 -2.58 3.37
CA GLY A 294 4.51 -3.39 2.59
C GLY A 294 3.88 -4.10 1.38
N PRO A 295 2.85 -4.93 1.55
CA PRO A 295 2.18 -5.61 0.43
C PRO A 295 1.51 -4.66 -0.56
N LEU A 296 0.96 -3.55 -0.09
CA LEU A 296 0.29 -2.55 -0.92
C LEU A 296 1.29 -1.77 -1.78
N LEU A 297 2.44 -1.40 -1.24
CA LEU A 297 3.54 -0.77 -1.99
C LEU A 297 4.16 -1.75 -2.99
N ALA A 298 4.27 -3.03 -2.63
CA ALA A 298 4.70 -4.07 -3.56
C ALA A 298 3.71 -4.23 -4.72
N LEU A 299 2.40 -4.28 -4.44
CA LEU A 299 1.36 -4.29 -5.47
C LEU A 299 1.44 -3.04 -6.34
N LEU A 300 1.64 -1.86 -5.72
CA LEU A 300 1.83 -0.60 -6.44
C LEU A 300 3.03 -0.68 -7.40
N ALA A 301 4.19 -1.18 -6.96
CA ALA A 301 5.35 -1.37 -7.83
C ALA A 301 5.04 -2.29 -9.03
N LEU A 302 4.23 -3.34 -8.82
CA LEU A 302 3.78 -4.21 -9.90
C LEU A 302 2.83 -3.50 -10.87
N VAL A 303 1.99 -2.56 -10.42
CA VAL A 303 1.12 -1.74 -11.28
C VAL A 303 1.95 -0.82 -12.19
N TYR A 304 3.14 -0.39 -11.76
CA TYR A 304 4.09 0.40 -12.56
C TYR A 304 5.09 -0.44 -13.36
N TRP A 305 4.99 -1.76 -13.31
CA TRP A 305 5.89 -2.62 -14.05
C TRP A 305 5.76 -2.41 -15.56
N PRO A 306 6.87 -2.20 -16.31
CA PRO A 306 6.82 -1.91 -17.74
C PRO A 306 6.18 -3.05 -18.54
N VAL A 307 5.15 -2.70 -19.32
CA VAL A 307 4.54 -3.61 -20.29
C VAL A 307 5.40 -3.65 -21.55
N ARG A 308 5.55 -4.83 -22.16
CA ARG A 308 6.19 -4.94 -23.47
C ARG A 308 5.26 -4.29 -24.50
N THR A 309 5.64 -3.13 -25.03
CA THR A 309 5.04 -2.66 -26.29
C THR A 309 5.47 -3.60 -27.38
N ALA A 310 4.51 -4.14 -28.14
CA ALA A 310 4.85 -4.84 -29.37
C ALA A 310 5.63 -3.85 -30.24
N GLY A 311 6.90 -4.15 -30.51
CA GLY A 311 7.69 -3.36 -31.46
C GLY A 311 6.97 -3.32 -32.82
N PRO A 312 7.19 -2.26 -33.66
CA PRO A 312 6.67 -2.26 -34.99
C PRO A 312 7.08 -3.57 -35.67
N ALA A 313 6.12 -4.23 -36.29
CA ALA A 313 6.40 -5.40 -37.13
C ALA A 313 7.57 -5.02 -38.05
N ARG A 314 8.68 -5.71 -37.97
CA ARG A 314 9.76 -5.52 -38.94
C ARG A 314 9.21 -5.81 -40.31
N PRO A 315 9.45 -4.91 -41.31
CA PRO A 315 9.00 -5.11 -42.68
C PRO A 315 9.59 -6.35 -43.31
#